data_ef05b313d1b9f982b0329a37479ce047
#
_entry.id   ef05b313d1b9f982b0329a37479ce047
#
_cell.length_a   1.000
_cell.length_b   1.000
_cell.length_c   1.000
_cell.angle_alpha   90.00
_cell.angle_beta   90.00
_cell.angle_gamma   90.00
#
_symmetry.space_group_name_H-M   'P 1'
#
loop_
_entity.id
_entity.type
_entity.pdbx_description
1 polymer ?
#
loop_
_entity_poly.entity_id
_entity_poly.type
_entity_poly.pdbx_seq_one_letter_code
_entity_poly.pdbx_strand_id
1 'polypeptide(L)'
;GTIEVRKNGAMLLAVWQQLQKELGDKTPQLVFAGKYGWKILPFQERLRSDPALQRRVTVVDRVTDDDLAELYKQCLFSVFPSLVEGWGLPVGEAAWFGKFSIVSSSSSIPEVCGNLVDYIEPNNIDEWVQAIKRTVLADQCRQQREKIICQSPLRLWKDVAADLKQILDN
;
A
#
# COMPACT_ATOMS: atom_id res chain seq x y z
N GLY A 1 -0.26 -3.86 -9.37
CA GLY A 1 0.78 -3.21 -10.17
C GLY A 1 2.01 -4.10 -10.40
N THR A 2 3.01 -3.61 -11.14
CA THR A 2 4.26 -4.39 -11.37
C THR A 2 5.11 -4.40 -10.09
N ILE A 3 5.58 -5.57 -9.67
CA ILE A 3 6.53 -5.74 -8.56
C ILE A 3 7.92 -5.45 -9.10
N GLU A 4 8.49 -4.32 -8.72
CA GLU A 4 9.80 -3.85 -9.19
C GLU A 4 10.56 -3.12 -8.08
N VAL A 5 11.87 -2.89 -8.27
CA VAL A 5 12.74 -2.32 -7.23
C VAL A 5 12.20 -1.01 -6.64
N ARG A 6 11.66 -0.10 -7.45
CA ARG A 6 11.13 1.19 -6.97
C ARG A 6 9.89 1.06 -6.06
N LYS A 7 9.18 -0.07 -6.14
CA LYS A 7 8.05 -0.39 -5.25
C LYS A 7 8.48 -0.90 -3.87
N ASN A 8 9.79 -1.06 -3.66
CA ASN A 8 10.40 -1.39 -2.38
C ASN A 8 9.88 -2.67 -1.69
N GLY A 9 9.47 -3.64 -2.49
CA GLY A 9 8.91 -4.90 -1.97
C GLY A 9 9.88 -5.69 -1.10
N ALA A 10 11.19 -5.66 -1.39
CA ALA A 10 12.21 -6.36 -0.60
C ALA A 10 12.33 -5.79 0.83
N MET A 11 12.19 -4.47 1.01
CA MET A 11 12.10 -3.83 2.33
C MET A 11 10.84 -4.29 3.06
N LEU A 12 9.69 -4.33 2.37
CA LEU A 12 8.43 -4.76 2.97
C LEU A 12 8.48 -6.23 3.44
N LEU A 13 9.20 -7.11 2.73
CA LEU A 13 9.47 -8.47 3.23
C LEU A 13 10.28 -8.46 4.53
N ALA A 14 11.27 -7.55 4.69
CA ALA A 14 12.02 -7.41 5.94
C ALA A 14 11.09 -6.96 7.10
N VAL A 15 10.18 -6.04 6.83
CA VAL A 15 9.15 -5.62 7.78
C VAL A 15 8.28 -6.82 8.21
N TRP A 16 7.84 -7.66 7.27
CA TRP A 16 7.04 -8.86 7.59
C TRP A 16 7.81 -9.91 8.39
N GLN A 17 9.12 -10.08 8.13
CA GLN A 17 9.99 -10.92 8.96
C GLN A 17 10.03 -10.44 10.42
N GLN A 18 10.11 -9.13 10.64
CA GLN A 18 10.12 -8.57 11.98
C GLN A 18 8.73 -8.67 12.66
N LEU A 19 7.67 -8.37 11.93
CA LEU A 19 6.29 -8.53 12.42
C LEU A 19 5.99 -9.96 12.85
N GLN A 20 6.47 -10.96 12.11
CA GLN A 20 6.29 -12.36 12.50
C GLN A 20 6.97 -12.72 13.82
N LYS A 21 8.16 -12.15 14.09
CA LYS A 21 8.84 -12.34 15.38
C LYS A 21 8.08 -11.70 16.54
N GLU A 22 7.44 -10.54 16.29
CA GLU A 22 6.75 -9.76 17.32
C GLU A 22 5.29 -10.18 17.54
N LEU A 23 4.58 -10.54 16.48
CA LEU A 23 3.13 -10.80 16.48
C LEU A 23 2.78 -12.29 16.33
N GLY A 24 3.73 -13.12 15.88
CA GLY A 24 3.48 -14.56 15.64
C GLY A 24 2.30 -14.77 14.68
N ASP A 25 1.30 -15.54 15.12
CA ASP A 25 0.11 -15.86 14.31
C ASP A 25 -0.81 -14.66 14.02
N LYS A 26 -0.67 -13.56 14.76
CA LYS A 26 -1.42 -12.33 14.50
C LYS A 26 -0.86 -11.51 13.33
N THR A 27 0.28 -11.90 12.77
CA THR A 27 0.84 -11.24 11.57
C THR A 27 -0.12 -11.45 10.39
N PRO A 28 -0.59 -10.38 9.74
CA PRO A 28 -1.50 -10.51 8.61
C PRO A 28 -0.84 -11.16 7.39
N GLN A 29 -1.65 -11.68 6.49
CA GLN A 29 -1.19 -12.08 5.15
C GLN A 29 -0.80 -10.83 4.36
N LEU A 30 0.32 -10.90 3.65
CA LEU A 30 0.74 -9.88 2.70
C LEU A 30 0.47 -10.35 1.27
N VAL A 31 -0.33 -9.59 0.54
CA VAL A 31 -0.66 -9.92 -0.86
C VAL A 31 -0.03 -8.89 -1.79
N PHE A 32 0.81 -9.36 -2.70
CA PHE A 32 1.30 -8.56 -3.82
C PHE A 32 0.45 -8.86 -5.05
N ALA A 33 -0.30 -7.88 -5.53
CA ALA A 33 -1.14 -7.98 -6.71
C ALA A 33 -0.40 -7.42 -7.94
N GLY A 34 0.12 -8.30 -8.80
CA GLY A 34 0.79 -7.92 -10.04
C GLY A 34 1.95 -8.82 -10.44
N LYS A 35 2.40 -8.61 -11.67
CA LYS A 35 3.50 -9.38 -12.27
C LYS A 35 4.88 -8.93 -11.78
N TYR A 36 5.83 -9.83 -11.86
CA TYR A 36 7.24 -9.51 -11.63
C TYR A 36 7.78 -8.58 -12.74
N GLY A 37 8.46 -7.55 -12.31
CA GLY A 37 9.08 -6.56 -13.18
C GLY A 37 10.61 -6.52 -13.05
N TRP A 38 11.15 -5.34 -12.99
CA TRP A 38 12.57 -5.07 -13.11
C TRP A 38 13.30 -5.10 -11.76
N LYS A 39 14.55 -5.67 -11.75
CA LYS A 39 15.45 -5.73 -10.58
C LYS A 39 14.81 -6.31 -9.31
N ILE A 40 14.13 -7.42 -9.43
CA ILE A 40 13.39 -8.07 -8.33
C ILE A 40 14.14 -9.20 -7.63
N LEU A 41 15.38 -9.50 -8.03
CA LEU A 41 16.16 -10.59 -7.45
C LEU A 41 16.23 -10.54 -5.91
N PRO A 42 16.51 -9.40 -5.26
CA PRO A 42 16.54 -9.33 -3.79
C PRO A 42 15.19 -9.68 -3.14
N PHE A 43 14.09 -9.32 -3.77
CA PHE A 43 12.74 -9.70 -3.32
C PHE A 43 12.53 -11.21 -3.44
N GLN A 44 12.86 -11.79 -4.60
CA GLN A 44 12.67 -13.22 -4.84
C GLN A 44 13.56 -14.09 -3.95
N GLU A 45 14.83 -13.71 -3.79
CA GLU A 45 15.77 -14.42 -2.92
C GLU A 45 15.31 -14.41 -1.47
N ARG A 46 14.92 -13.26 -0.94
CA ARG A 46 14.39 -13.14 0.42
C ARG A 46 13.15 -14.00 0.62
N LEU A 47 12.21 -13.96 -0.31
CA LEU A 47 10.98 -14.76 -0.22
C LEU A 47 11.25 -16.25 -0.29
N ARG A 48 12.19 -16.69 -1.15
CA ARG A 48 12.56 -18.11 -1.29
C ARG A 48 13.35 -18.65 -0.10
N SER A 49 14.19 -17.82 0.51
CA SER A 49 15.09 -18.25 1.61
C SER A 49 14.40 -18.35 2.96
N ASP A 50 13.18 -17.81 3.11
CA ASP A 50 12.46 -17.75 4.38
C ASP A 50 11.10 -18.49 4.32
N PRO A 51 11.02 -19.74 4.86
CA PRO A 51 9.77 -20.49 4.90
C PRO A 51 8.65 -19.78 5.71
N ALA A 52 8.99 -18.90 6.64
CA ALA A 52 8.01 -18.14 7.40
C ALA A 52 7.37 -17.06 6.53
N LEU A 53 8.16 -16.38 5.71
CA LEU A 53 7.61 -15.45 4.69
C LEU A 53 6.75 -16.19 3.66
N GLN A 54 7.17 -17.36 3.18
CA GLN A 54 6.39 -18.13 2.20
C GLN A 54 4.98 -18.48 2.69
N ARG A 55 4.80 -18.68 3.99
CA ARG A 55 3.47 -18.92 4.58
C ARG A 55 2.60 -17.68 4.71
N ARG A 56 3.22 -16.49 4.72
CA ARG A 56 2.52 -15.21 4.99
C ARG A 56 2.47 -14.27 3.80
N VAL A 57 3.18 -14.58 2.72
CA VAL A 57 3.27 -13.71 1.54
C VAL A 57 2.74 -14.45 0.32
N THR A 58 1.79 -13.84 -0.35
CA THR A 58 1.21 -14.34 -1.60
C THR A 58 1.49 -13.34 -2.72
N VAL A 59 1.93 -13.82 -3.86
CA VAL A 59 2.02 -13.03 -5.09
C VAL A 59 0.96 -13.53 -6.05
N VAL A 60 0.02 -12.66 -6.41
CA VAL A 60 -1.05 -12.93 -7.36
C VAL A 60 -0.70 -12.27 -8.68
N ASP A 61 -0.36 -13.08 -9.67
CA ASP A 61 -0.06 -12.62 -11.03
C ASP A 61 -1.34 -12.52 -11.88
N ARG A 62 -1.30 -11.68 -12.92
CA ARG A 62 -2.40 -11.51 -13.89
C ARG A 62 -3.74 -11.14 -13.25
N VAL A 63 -3.69 -10.24 -12.28
CA VAL A 63 -4.87 -9.69 -11.60
C VAL A 63 -5.67 -8.86 -12.59
N THR A 64 -6.95 -9.16 -12.75
CA THR A 64 -7.92 -8.33 -13.49
C THR A 64 -8.36 -7.14 -12.64
N ASP A 65 -9.06 -6.17 -13.24
CA ASP A 65 -9.60 -5.03 -12.49
C ASP A 65 -10.65 -5.47 -11.46
N ASP A 66 -11.44 -6.51 -11.78
CA ASP A 66 -12.42 -7.08 -10.85
C ASP A 66 -11.73 -7.79 -9.68
N ASP A 67 -10.67 -8.58 -9.95
CA ASP A 67 -9.85 -9.20 -8.90
C ASP A 67 -9.21 -8.15 -7.99
N LEU A 68 -8.69 -7.07 -8.59
CA LEU A 68 -8.07 -5.97 -7.83
C LEU A 68 -9.10 -5.25 -6.95
N ALA A 69 -10.29 -5.00 -7.49
CA ALA A 69 -11.40 -4.42 -6.73
C ALA A 69 -11.78 -5.30 -5.53
N GLU A 70 -11.84 -6.62 -5.73
CA GLU A 70 -12.15 -7.57 -4.68
C GLU A 70 -11.05 -7.64 -3.61
N LEU A 71 -9.78 -7.61 -4.03
CA LEU A 71 -8.65 -7.52 -3.10
C LEU A 71 -8.71 -6.25 -2.23
N TYR A 72 -9.04 -5.09 -2.82
CA TYR A 72 -9.23 -3.87 -2.03
C TYR A 72 -10.41 -3.98 -1.06
N LYS A 73 -11.56 -4.50 -1.48
CA LYS A 73 -12.73 -4.68 -0.59
C LYS A 73 -12.43 -5.58 0.60
N GLN A 74 -11.64 -6.64 0.40
CA GLN A 74 -11.36 -7.65 1.42
C GLN A 74 -10.12 -7.37 2.25
N CYS A 75 -9.18 -6.51 1.79
CA CYS A 75 -7.98 -6.26 2.56
C CYS A 75 -8.29 -5.56 3.88
N LEU A 76 -7.46 -5.84 4.88
CA LEU A 76 -7.52 -5.17 6.18
C LEU A 76 -7.11 -3.69 6.04
N PHE A 77 -6.02 -3.45 5.33
CA PHE A 77 -5.50 -2.13 4.95
C PHE A 77 -4.53 -2.29 3.79
N SER A 78 -4.13 -1.20 3.16
CA SER A 78 -3.14 -1.18 2.08
C SER A 78 -1.77 -0.71 2.57
N VAL A 79 -0.69 -1.20 1.95
CA VAL A 79 0.68 -0.75 2.20
C VAL A 79 1.35 -0.37 0.87
N PHE A 80 1.99 0.81 0.83
CA PHE A 80 2.58 1.33 -0.40
C PHE A 80 3.96 1.97 -0.14
N PRO A 81 5.04 1.17 -0.01
CA PRO A 81 6.36 1.63 0.42
C PRO A 81 7.24 2.18 -0.71
N SER A 82 6.66 2.62 -1.82
CA SER A 82 7.40 3.01 -3.01
C SER A 82 8.43 4.10 -2.75
N LEU A 83 9.60 3.96 -3.38
CA LEU A 83 10.70 4.93 -3.31
C LEU A 83 10.42 6.15 -4.17
N VAL A 84 9.82 5.93 -5.35
CA VAL A 84 9.51 6.98 -6.33
C VAL A 84 8.24 6.63 -7.09
N GLU A 85 7.35 7.61 -7.22
CA GLU A 85 6.12 7.53 -8.00
C GLU A 85 5.86 8.82 -8.78
N GLY A 86 5.21 8.69 -9.94
CA GLY A 86 4.67 9.85 -10.66
C GLY A 86 3.42 10.42 -10.00
N TRP A 87 2.55 9.53 -9.45
CA TRP A 87 1.34 9.93 -8.72
C TRP A 87 1.08 9.03 -7.51
N GLY A 88 1.02 7.71 -7.66
CA GLY A 88 0.67 6.77 -6.59
C GLY A 88 -0.79 6.30 -6.70
N LEU A 89 -1.24 5.93 -7.91
CA LEU A 89 -2.61 5.46 -8.15
C LEU A 89 -3.12 4.44 -7.12
N PRO A 90 -2.33 3.42 -6.67
CA PRO A 90 -2.83 2.45 -5.69
C PRO A 90 -3.23 3.06 -4.34
N VAL A 91 -2.68 4.23 -3.97
CA VAL A 91 -3.08 4.93 -2.75
C VAL A 91 -4.47 5.54 -2.91
N GLY A 92 -4.73 6.20 -4.04
CA GLY A 92 -6.04 6.73 -4.39
C GLY A 92 -7.09 5.62 -4.58
N GLU A 93 -6.71 4.51 -5.21
CA GLU A 93 -7.57 3.34 -5.38
C GLU A 93 -7.99 2.76 -4.03
N ALA A 94 -7.05 2.55 -3.10
CA ALA A 94 -7.37 2.07 -1.75
C ALA A 94 -8.35 3.01 -1.03
N ALA A 95 -8.13 4.31 -1.11
CA ALA A 95 -9.03 5.31 -0.54
C ALA A 95 -10.41 5.27 -1.21
N TRP A 96 -10.50 5.06 -2.52
CA TRP A 96 -11.76 4.90 -3.26
C TRP A 96 -12.59 3.71 -2.73
N PHE A 97 -11.92 2.62 -2.34
CA PHE A 97 -12.56 1.47 -1.68
C PHE A 97 -12.75 1.66 -0.16
N GLY A 98 -12.53 2.87 0.37
CA GLY A 98 -12.69 3.18 1.79
C GLY A 98 -11.61 2.55 2.69
N LYS A 99 -10.48 2.12 2.12
CA LYS A 99 -9.43 1.42 2.88
C LYS A 99 -8.36 2.36 3.39
N PHE A 100 -8.02 2.17 4.65
CA PHE A 100 -6.88 2.84 5.25
C PHE A 100 -5.57 2.36 4.60
N SER A 101 -4.60 3.26 4.47
CA SER A 101 -3.31 2.96 3.87
C SER A 101 -2.15 3.49 4.72
N ILE A 102 -1.06 2.71 4.75
CA ILE A 102 0.25 3.13 5.23
C ILE A 102 1.14 3.27 4.00
N VAL A 103 1.67 4.45 3.75
CA VAL A 103 2.34 4.78 2.50
C VAL A 103 3.68 5.45 2.72
N SER A 104 4.53 5.41 1.71
CA SER A 104 5.78 6.16 1.72
C SER A 104 5.52 7.66 1.72
N SER A 105 6.36 8.41 2.43
CA SER A 105 6.40 9.87 2.42
C SER A 105 7.14 10.46 1.21
N SER A 106 7.60 9.62 0.28
CA SER A 106 8.46 10.01 -0.84
C SER A 106 7.69 10.51 -2.05
N SER A 107 8.34 11.37 -2.82
CA SER A 107 7.90 11.78 -4.16
C SER A 107 6.53 12.46 -4.12
N SER A 108 5.64 12.16 -5.08
CA SER A 108 4.28 12.71 -5.18
C SER A 108 3.23 12.03 -4.30
N ILE A 109 3.59 10.96 -3.58
CA ILE A 109 2.63 10.18 -2.78
C ILE A 109 1.84 11.05 -1.78
N PRO A 110 2.45 12.04 -1.07
CA PRO A 110 1.71 12.91 -0.15
C PRO A 110 0.61 13.76 -0.80
N GLU A 111 0.68 13.98 -2.12
CA GLU A 111 -0.31 14.77 -2.85
C GLU A 111 -1.62 14.01 -3.12
N VAL A 112 -1.61 12.66 -2.99
CA VAL A 112 -2.74 11.80 -3.41
C VAL A 112 -3.90 11.86 -2.41
N CYS A 113 -3.62 11.67 -1.12
CA CYS A 113 -4.65 11.49 -0.09
C CYS A 113 -4.50 12.43 1.12
N GLY A 114 -3.57 13.40 1.09
CA GLY A 114 -3.39 14.35 2.18
C GLY A 114 -3.25 13.64 3.54
N ASN A 115 -4.07 14.00 4.52
CA ASN A 115 -4.01 13.47 5.89
C ASN A 115 -4.88 12.21 6.11
N LEU A 116 -5.39 11.58 5.05
CA LEU A 116 -6.22 10.38 5.16
C LEU A 116 -5.43 9.09 5.39
N VAL A 117 -4.12 9.11 5.22
CA VAL A 117 -3.20 7.98 5.29
C VAL A 117 -2.05 8.23 6.26
N ASP A 118 -1.31 7.19 6.65
CA ASP A 118 -0.06 7.36 7.41
C ASP A 118 1.14 7.39 6.47
N TYR A 119 1.99 8.39 6.63
CA TYR A 119 3.22 8.56 5.85
C TYR A 119 4.43 8.10 6.64
N ILE A 120 5.23 7.21 6.03
CA ILE A 120 6.43 6.63 6.64
C ILE A 120 7.61 6.85 5.69
N GLU A 121 8.79 7.14 6.24
CA GLU A 121 10.03 7.16 5.46
C GLU A 121 10.27 5.77 4.83
N PRO A 122 10.45 5.68 3.49
CA PRO A 122 10.39 4.41 2.76
C PRO A 122 11.44 3.36 3.19
N ASN A 123 12.56 3.76 3.79
CA ASN A 123 13.60 2.84 4.23
C ASN A 123 13.64 2.62 5.75
N ASN A 124 12.77 3.27 6.52
CA ASN A 124 12.72 3.13 7.97
C ASN A 124 11.91 1.89 8.38
N ILE A 125 12.55 0.71 8.36
CA ILE A 125 11.92 -0.58 8.66
C ILE A 125 11.20 -0.56 10.02
N ASP A 126 11.82 0.00 11.05
CA ASP A 126 11.26 0.00 12.41
C ASP A 126 9.96 0.82 12.47
N GLU A 127 9.90 1.96 11.79
CA GLU A 127 8.70 2.80 11.73
C GLU A 127 7.57 2.09 10.97
N TRP A 128 7.88 1.40 9.85
CA TRP A 128 6.92 0.55 9.13
C TRP A 128 6.37 -0.57 10.01
N VAL A 129 7.23 -1.26 10.76
CA VAL A 129 6.82 -2.31 11.71
C VAL A 129 5.86 -1.74 12.75
N GLN A 130 6.20 -0.61 13.38
CA GLN A 130 5.36 -0.01 14.41
C GLN A 130 4.02 0.50 13.86
N ALA A 131 4.00 1.10 12.66
CA ALA A 131 2.77 1.58 12.03
C ALA A 131 1.84 0.41 11.69
N ILE A 132 2.36 -0.66 11.08
CA ILE A 132 1.59 -1.85 10.73
C ILE A 132 1.07 -2.54 12.00
N LYS A 133 1.94 -2.70 13.00
CA LYS A 133 1.58 -3.31 14.29
C LYS A 133 0.43 -2.56 14.98
N ARG A 134 0.50 -1.22 15.06
CA ARG A 134 -0.60 -0.40 15.57
C ARG A 134 -1.88 -0.61 14.79
N THR A 135 -1.81 -0.63 13.46
CA THR A 135 -2.98 -0.81 12.59
C THR A 135 -3.63 -2.17 12.75
N VAL A 136 -2.82 -3.22 12.95
CA VAL A 136 -3.31 -4.60 13.19
C VAL A 136 -3.95 -4.74 14.58
N LEU A 137 -3.37 -4.13 15.61
CA LEU A 137 -3.79 -4.31 16.99
C LEU A 137 -4.91 -3.34 17.41
N ALA A 138 -5.05 -2.20 16.75
CA ALA A 138 -6.02 -1.15 17.09
C ALA A 138 -7.15 -1.06 16.04
N ASP A 139 -7.92 -2.13 15.90
CA ASP A 139 -8.98 -2.26 14.89
C ASP A 139 -10.00 -1.11 14.91
N GLN A 140 -10.42 -0.65 16.08
CA GLN A 140 -11.34 0.48 16.20
C GLN A 140 -10.78 1.78 15.62
N CYS A 141 -9.49 2.08 15.83
CA CYS A 141 -8.85 3.25 15.27
C CYS A 141 -8.80 3.18 13.74
N ARG A 142 -8.46 2.01 13.19
CA ARG A 142 -8.46 1.79 11.74
C ARG A 142 -9.85 1.99 11.15
N GLN A 143 -10.88 1.37 11.72
CA GLN A 143 -12.27 1.52 11.28
C GLN A 143 -12.76 2.97 11.33
N GLN A 144 -12.36 3.73 12.36
CA GLN A 144 -12.70 5.14 12.45
C GLN A 144 -12.06 5.94 11.31
N ARG A 145 -10.81 5.66 10.95
CA ARG A 145 -10.15 6.29 9.81
C ARG A 145 -10.80 5.92 8.48
N GLU A 146 -11.19 4.65 8.30
CA GLU A 146 -11.91 4.19 7.11
C GLU A 146 -13.27 4.91 6.95
N LYS A 147 -13.99 5.17 8.04
CA LYS A 147 -15.22 6.00 8.00
C LYS A 147 -14.94 7.42 7.51
N ILE A 148 -13.86 8.03 7.98
CA ILE A 148 -13.45 9.37 7.53
C ILE A 148 -13.11 9.34 6.03
N ILE A 149 -12.36 8.33 5.56
CA ILE A 149 -12.00 8.16 4.16
C ILE A 149 -13.27 8.05 3.29
N CYS A 150 -14.24 7.22 3.69
CA CYS A 150 -15.51 7.05 2.97
C CYS A 150 -16.35 8.35 2.88
N GLN A 151 -16.18 9.27 3.81
CA GLN A 151 -16.87 10.56 3.84
C GLN A 151 -16.10 11.69 3.16
N SER A 152 -14.83 11.46 2.84
CA SER A 152 -13.96 12.49 2.25
C SER A 152 -14.20 12.62 0.74
N PRO A 153 -14.23 13.83 0.20
CA PRO A 153 -14.31 14.04 -1.23
C PRO A 153 -12.99 13.63 -1.89
N LEU A 154 -13.00 12.52 -2.60
CA LEU A 154 -11.87 12.08 -3.41
C LEU A 154 -11.92 12.74 -4.77
N ARG A 155 -10.79 13.26 -5.24
CA ARG A 155 -10.67 13.91 -6.54
C ARG A 155 -10.84 12.91 -7.68
N LEU A 156 -11.74 13.21 -8.62
CA LEU A 156 -12.03 12.38 -9.78
C LEU A 156 -11.43 12.99 -11.05
N TRP A 157 -11.33 12.21 -12.10
CA TRP A 157 -10.89 12.70 -13.41
C TRP A 157 -11.75 13.85 -13.97
N LYS A 158 -13.05 13.88 -13.66
CA LYS A 158 -13.95 14.99 -14.03
C LYS A 158 -13.54 16.31 -13.36
N ASP A 159 -13.03 16.26 -12.13
CA ASP A 159 -12.59 17.43 -11.38
C ASP A 159 -11.27 17.95 -11.97
N VAL A 160 -10.34 17.03 -12.34
CA VAL A 160 -9.11 17.38 -13.07
C VAL A 160 -9.43 18.01 -14.42
N ALA A 161 -10.40 17.47 -15.17
CA ALA A 161 -10.81 18.01 -16.45
C ALA A 161 -11.45 19.41 -16.32
N ALA A 162 -12.22 19.65 -15.26
CA ALA A 162 -12.80 20.96 -14.98
C ALA A 162 -11.72 22.02 -14.67
N ASP A 163 -10.74 21.67 -13.82
CA ASP A 163 -9.61 22.55 -13.51
C ASP A 163 -8.77 22.87 -14.75
N LEU A 164 -8.48 21.84 -15.56
CA LEU A 164 -7.72 22.04 -16.80
C LEU A 164 -8.45 22.96 -17.77
N LYS A 165 -9.76 22.79 -17.93
CA LYS A 165 -10.59 23.67 -18.75
C LYS A 165 -10.52 25.12 -18.26
N GLN A 166 -10.66 25.33 -16.96
CA GLN A 166 -10.59 26.67 -16.35
C GLN A 166 -9.24 27.35 -16.60
N ILE A 167 -8.12 26.58 -16.61
CA ILE A 167 -6.78 27.11 -16.89
C ILE A 167 -6.65 27.50 -18.37
N LEU A 168 -7.27 26.73 -19.29
CA LEU A 168 -7.20 26.99 -20.73
C LEU A 168 -8.13 28.12 -21.20
N ASP A 169 -9.21 28.39 -20.47
CA ASP A 169 -10.19 29.44 -20.78
C ASP A 169 -9.75 30.82 -20.23
N ASN A 170 -8.66 30.91 -19.44
CA ASN A 170 -8.03 32.13 -18.94
C ASN A 170 -6.78 32.51 -19.71
#